data_f14d57fc6b0ae91f83756ca0b9fdad7f
#
_entry.id   f14d57fc6b0ae91f83756ca0b9fdad7f
#
_cell.length_a   1.000
_cell.length_b   1.000
_cell.length_c   1.000
_cell.angle_alpha   90.00
_cell.angle_beta   90.00
_cell.angle_gamma   90.00
#
_symmetry.space_group_name_H-M   'P 1'
#
loop_
_entity.id
_entity.type
_entity.pdbx_description
1 polymer ?
#
loop_
_entity_poly.entity_id
_entity_poly.type
_entity_poly.pdbx_seq_one_letter_code
_entity_poly.pdbx_strand_id
1 'polypeptide(L)'
;MTTVITGGSRGIGAATARRLVRDGHRVVISYRQAADEARLLEKELGVLAVQADTANEDDVARLFDAAGDDITGVVNNAGITSPSGPLADLRTEDLRRVVDVNVVGAFFVAREASRRMTRGSIVNVSSGAATLGSPGEYVHYAATKAAVDAMTIGLAKELAPRGIRVNCVQPGTIRTDIHQLSGQPDRPDRVAGRVPLGRPGEVDEIANAIAWLLSDEASYTTGAILRVTGGT
;
A
#
# COMPACT_ATOMS: atom_id res chain seq x y z
N MET A 1 15.09 12.44 -5.48
CA MET A 1 13.83 12.28 -4.73
C MET A 1 13.95 11.03 -3.86
N THR A 2 13.70 11.14 -2.55
CA THR A 2 13.66 9.97 -1.66
C THR A 2 12.21 9.52 -1.48
N THR A 3 11.94 8.23 -1.73
CA THR A 3 10.62 7.63 -1.57
C THR A 3 10.66 6.48 -0.57
N VAL A 4 9.78 6.53 0.43
CA VAL A 4 9.57 5.46 1.42
C VAL A 4 8.41 4.58 0.96
N ILE A 5 8.60 3.24 0.96
CA ILE A 5 7.56 2.27 0.61
C ILE A 5 7.39 1.29 1.77
N THR A 6 6.23 1.28 2.40
CA THR A 6 5.94 0.28 3.42
C THR A 6 5.50 -1.05 2.82
N GLY A 7 5.99 -2.17 3.39
CA GLY A 7 5.73 -3.50 2.83
C GLY A 7 6.35 -3.68 1.44
N GLY A 8 7.55 -3.13 1.23
CA GLY A 8 8.21 -3.03 -0.08
C GLY A 8 8.93 -4.29 -0.56
N SER A 9 9.02 -5.36 0.25
CA SER A 9 9.83 -6.54 -0.09
C SER A 9 9.19 -7.50 -1.09
N ARG A 10 7.88 -7.43 -1.33
CA ARG A 10 7.15 -8.34 -2.23
C ARG A 10 5.92 -7.69 -2.85
N GLY A 11 5.30 -8.38 -3.80
CA GLY A 11 4.03 -7.98 -4.42
C GLY A 11 4.06 -6.57 -5.01
N ILE A 12 3.01 -5.80 -4.78
CA ILE A 12 2.85 -4.42 -5.28
C ILE A 12 3.99 -3.52 -4.78
N GLY A 13 4.40 -3.65 -3.51
CA GLY A 13 5.47 -2.84 -2.95
C GLY A 13 6.81 -3.04 -3.66
N ALA A 14 7.20 -4.30 -3.94
CA ALA A 14 8.44 -4.62 -4.67
C ALA A 14 8.39 -4.16 -6.14
N ALA A 15 7.25 -4.34 -6.82
CA ALA A 15 7.07 -3.84 -8.18
C ALA A 15 7.15 -2.30 -8.22
N THR A 16 6.58 -1.63 -7.22
CA THR A 16 6.68 -0.17 -7.07
C THR A 16 8.13 0.27 -6.82
N ALA A 17 8.88 -0.45 -5.98
CA ALA A 17 10.30 -0.17 -5.74
C ALA A 17 11.11 -0.26 -7.04
N ARG A 18 10.93 -1.35 -7.82
CA ARG A 18 11.59 -1.52 -9.12
C ARG A 18 11.23 -0.40 -10.09
N ARG A 19 9.97 -0.01 -10.14
CA ARG A 19 9.51 1.07 -11.01
C ARG A 19 10.15 2.40 -10.61
N LEU A 20 10.12 2.77 -9.35
CA LEU A 20 10.63 4.06 -8.88
C LEU A 20 12.17 4.16 -8.97
N VAL A 21 12.91 3.07 -8.76
CA VAL A 21 14.36 3.05 -9.00
C VAL A 21 14.67 3.30 -10.47
N ARG A 22 13.94 2.69 -11.41
CA ARG A 22 14.08 2.97 -12.86
C ARG A 22 13.77 4.43 -13.20
N ASP A 23 12.85 5.06 -12.47
CA ASP A 23 12.49 6.47 -12.63
C ASP A 23 13.47 7.42 -11.90
N GLY A 24 14.58 6.90 -11.31
CA GLY A 24 15.66 7.66 -10.69
C GLY A 24 15.42 8.06 -9.23
N HIS A 25 14.47 7.43 -8.54
CA HIS A 25 14.26 7.66 -7.11
C HIS A 25 15.28 6.90 -6.26
N ARG A 26 15.75 7.52 -5.17
CA ARG A 26 16.30 6.80 -4.02
C ARG A 26 15.14 6.17 -3.27
N VAL A 27 15.14 4.86 -3.11
CA VAL A 27 14.01 4.13 -2.49
C VAL A 27 14.45 3.50 -1.17
N VAL A 28 13.62 3.69 -0.15
CA VAL A 28 13.72 3.02 1.14
C VAL A 28 12.47 2.15 1.32
N ILE A 29 12.64 0.87 1.56
CA ILE A 29 11.54 -0.05 1.76
C ILE A 29 11.46 -0.53 3.21
N SER A 30 10.24 -0.84 3.70
CA SER A 30 10.12 -1.62 4.91
C SER A 30 9.66 -3.05 4.64
N TYR A 31 10.04 -3.95 5.52
CA TYR A 31 9.56 -5.33 5.59
C TYR A 31 9.41 -5.77 7.05
N ARG A 32 8.51 -6.72 7.32
CA ARG A 32 8.36 -7.29 8.68
C ARG A 32 9.05 -8.64 8.82
N GLN A 33 8.76 -9.59 7.94
CA GLN A 33 9.22 -10.97 8.02
C GLN A 33 9.98 -11.46 6.77
N ALA A 34 9.75 -10.86 5.62
CA ALA A 34 10.34 -11.24 4.33
C ALA A 34 11.77 -10.69 4.18
N ALA A 35 12.69 -11.15 5.04
CA ALA A 35 14.06 -10.63 5.09
C ALA A 35 14.91 -11.03 3.87
N ASP A 36 14.72 -12.25 3.35
CA ASP A 36 15.49 -12.74 2.20
C ASP A 36 15.07 -12.01 0.93
N GLU A 37 13.76 -11.80 0.72
CA GLU A 37 13.24 -11.01 -0.40
C GLU A 37 13.71 -9.56 -0.31
N ALA A 38 13.75 -8.98 0.89
CA ALA A 38 14.26 -7.63 1.10
C ALA A 38 15.74 -7.52 0.74
N ARG A 39 16.59 -8.46 1.16
CA ARG A 39 18.02 -8.52 0.81
C ARG A 39 18.24 -8.71 -0.70
N LEU A 40 17.40 -9.50 -1.36
CA LEU A 40 17.46 -9.66 -2.81
C LEU A 40 17.19 -8.33 -3.52
N LEU A 41 16.18 -7.56 -3.07
CA LEU A 41 15.90 -6.23 -3.62
C LEU A 41 17.00 -5.22 -3.34
N GLU A 42 17.61 -5.24 -2.15
CA GLU A 42 18.79 -4.41 -1.85
C GLU A 42 19.92 -4.68 -2.85
N LYS A 43 20.22 -5.95 -3.09
CA LYS A 43 21.26 -6.35 -4.03
C LYS A 43 20.91 -6.02 -5.49
N GLU A 44 19.64 -6.20 -5.88
CA GLU A 44 19.17 -5.97 -7.26
C GLU A 44 19.10 -4.47 -7.59
N LEU A 45 18.59 -3.65 -6.66
CA LEU A 45 18.17 -2.29 -6.95
C LEU A 45 18.97 -1.21 -6.22
N GLY A 46 19.80 -1.58 -5.24
CA GLY A 46 20.48 -0.62 -4.37
C GLY A 46 19.53 0.13 -3.42
N VAL A 47 18.34 -0.41 -3.15
CA VAL A 47 17.42 0.18 -2.17
C VAL A 47 17.92 -0.07 -0.74
N LEU A 48 17.50 0.76 0.22
CA LEU A 48 17.70 0.50 1.64
C LEU A 48 16.49 -0.26 2.18
N ALA A 49 16.69 -1.44 2.76
CA ALA A 49 15.62 -2.22 3.39
C ALA A 49 15.70 -2.14 4.91
N VAL A 50 14.62 -1.73 5.55
CA VAL A 50 14.51 -1.56 7.00
C VAL A 50 13.47 -2.54 7.54
N GLN A 51 13.85 -3.34 8.53
CA GLN A 51 12.89 -4.18 9.23
C GLN A 51 12.01 -3.31 10.14
N ALA A 52 10.71 -3.26 9.85
CA ALA A 52 9.74 -2.48 10.60
C ALA A 52 8.35 -3.11 10.51
N ASP A 53 7.68 -3.26 11.65
CA ASP A 53 6.25 -3.54 11.71
C ASP A 53 5.49 -2.21 11.73
N THR A 54 4.70 -1.93 10.70
CA THR A 54 3.95 -0.66 10.61
C THR A 54 2.93 -0.49 11.73
N ALA A 55 2.51 -1.57 12.41
CA ALA A 55 1.67 -1.49 13.60
C ALA A 55 2.43 -1.05 14.87
N ASN A 56 3.76 -0.86 14.79
CA ASN A 56 4.58 -0.33 15.87
C ASN A 56 5.05 1.09 15.50
N GLU A 57 4.71 2.07 16.35
CA GLU A 57 5.03 3.48 16.10
C GLU A 57 6.54 3.74 16.03
N ASP A 58 7.32 3.13 16.94
CA ASP A 58 8.78 3.31 16.99
C ASP A 58 9.46 2.70 15.77
N ASP A 59 8.94 1.59 15.24
CA ASP A 59 9.45 0.99 14.00
C ASP A 59 9.22 1.92 12.81
N VAL A 60 8.05 2.56 12.74
CA VAL A 60 7.74 3.54 11.70
C VAL A 60 8.67 4.75 11.82
N ALA A 61 8.90 5.28 13.03
CA ALA A 61 9.83 6.38 13.25
C ALA A 61 11.25 6.01 12.76
N ARG A 62 11.77 4.84 13.12
CA ARG A 62 13.08 4.35 12.65
C ARG A 62 13.16 4.19 11.14
N LEU A 63 12.09 3.75 10.49
CA LEU A 63 12.03 3.67 9.03
C LEU A 63 12.22 5.04 8.39
N PHE A 64 11.54 6.06 8.90
CA PHE A 64 11.66 7.41 8.40
C PHE A 64 13.01 8.06 8.74
N ASP A 65 13.60 7.75 9.91
CA ASP A 65 14.98 8.17 10.26
C ASP A 65 16.00 7.62 9.27
N ALA A 66 15.88 6.35 8.89
CA ALA A 66 16.75 5.73 7.89
C ALA A 66 16.58 6.32 6.48
N ALA A 67 15.39 6.86 6.17
CA ALA A 67 15.15 7.53 4.90
C ALA A 67 15.82 8.92 4.83
N GLY A 68 16.04 9.58 5.98
CA GLY A 68 16.64 10.93 6.07
C GLY A 68 15.63 12.05 5.81
N ASP A 69 16.15 13.28 5.63
CA ASP A 69 15.35 14.50 5.67
C ASP A 69 14.70 14.90 4.32
N ASP A 70 15.19 14.40 3.19
CA ASP A 70 14.68 14.77 1.85
C ASP A 70 13.65 13.76 1.32
N ILE A 71 12.63 13.48 2.13
CA ILE A 71 11.53 12.58 1.74
C ILE A 71 10.52 13.40 0.94
N THR A 72 10.32 13.03 -0.32
CA THR A 72 9.36 13.66 -1.24
C THR A 72 8.29 12.69 -1.76
N GLY A 73 8.42 11.41 -1.46
CA GLY A 73 7.45 10.38 -1.81
C GLY A 73 7.20 9.40 -0.67
N VAL A 74 5.95 9.05 -0.44
CA VAL A 74 5.58 7.95 0.48
C VAL A 74 4.55 7.07 -0.18
N VAL A 75 4.82 5.76 -0.20
CA VAL A 75 3.85 4.73 -0.62
C VAL A 75 3.45 3.94 0.61
N ASN A 76 2.27 4.23 1.14
CA ASN A 76 1.69 3.57 2.30
C ASN A 76 0.97 2.29 1.84
N ASN A 77 1.76 1.23 1.61
CA ASN A 77 1.33 0.01 0.94
C ASN A 77 1.17 -1.17 1.91
N ALA A 78 1.85 -1.18 3.05
CA ALA A 78 1.76 -2.30 3.99
C ALA A 78 0.32 -2.63 4.35
N GLY A 79 -0.02 -3.90 4.26
CA GLY A 79 -1.36 -4.37 4.57
C GLY A 79 -1.43 -5.90 4.59
N ILE A 80 -2.34 -6.42 5.37
CA ILE A 80 -2.60 -7.85 5.53
C ILE A 80 -4.08 -8.14 5.42
N THR A 81 -4.39 -9.40 5.20
CA THR A 81 -5.73 -9.98 5.38
C THR A 81 -5.66 -11.14 6.35
N SER A 82 -6.79 -11.75 6.67
CA SER A 82 -6.92 -12.97 7.48
C SER A 82 -7.40 -14.13 6.62
N PRO A 83 -7.54 -15.35 7.17
CA PRO A 83 -8.27 -16.42 6.52
C PRO A 83 -9.66 -15.94 6.06
N SER A 84 -10.06 -16.36 4.86
CA SER A 84 -11.34 -15.99 4.25
C SER A 84 -12.50 -16.71 4.91
N GLY A 85 -13.59 -16.00 5.16
CA GLY A 85 -14.82 -16.58 5.73
C GLY A 85 -15.87 -15.54 6.07
N PRO A 86 -17.07 -16.00 6.47
CA PRO A 86 -18.12 -15.11 6.95
C PRO A 86 -17.73 -14.41 8.25
N LEU A 87 -18.29 -13.22 8.48
CA LEU A 87 -17.97 -12.40 9.65
C LEU A 87 -18.21 -13.13 10.98
N ALA A 88 -19.20 -14.02 11.03
CA ALA A 88 -19.52 -14.79 12.24
C ALA A 88 -18.38 -15.70 12.70
N ASP A 89 -17.52 -16.14 11.79
CA ASP A 89 -16.43 -17.08 12.07
C ASP A 89 -15.08 -16.35 12.26
N LEU A 90 -15.07 -15.01 12.17
CA LEU A 90 -13.86 -14.21 12.28
C LEU A 90 -13.31 -14.25 13.72
N ARG A 91 -12.08 -14.69 13.86
CA ARG A 91 -11.39 -14.70 15.17
C ARG A 91 -11.04 -13.29 15.61
N THR A 92 -11.18 -13.01 16.88
CA THR A 92 -10.88 -11.68 17.46
C THR A 92 -9.42 -11.26 17.23
N GLU A 93 -8.48 -12.21 17.31
CA GLU A 93 -7.06 -11.94 17.07
C GLU A 93 -6.80 -11.50 15.65
N ASP A 94 -7.43 -12.16 14.67
CA ASP A 94 -7.32 -11.82 13.26
C ASP A 94 -7.92 -10.43 12.98
N LEU A 95 -9.09 -10.15 13.53
CA LEU A 95 -9.71 -8.83 13.44
C LEU A 95 -8.77 -7.74 13.97
N ARG A 96 -8.27 -7.90 15.20
CA ARG A 96 -7.37 -6.92 15.83
C ARG A 96 -6.11 -6.73 14.99
N ARG A 97 -5.47 -7.83 14.57
CA ARG A 97 -4.23 -7.75 13.77
C ARG A 97 -4.44 -7.04 12.43
N VAL A 98 -5.56 -7.29 11.74
CA VAL A 98 -5.90 -6.61 10.48
C VAL A 98 -6.15 -5.12 10.71
N VAL A 99 -6.85 -4.74 11.78
CA VAL A 99 -7.07 -3.33 12.14
C VAL A 99 -5.75 -2.65 12.52
N ASP A 100 -4.92 -3.28 13.34
CA ASP A 100 -3.64 -2.72 13.80
C ASP A 100 -2.72 -2.41 12.61
N VAL A 101 -2.60 -3.35 11.65
CA VAL A 101 -1.72 -3.13 10.50
C VAL A 101 -2.34 -2.17 9.48
N ASN A 102 -3.59 -2.44 9.08
CA ASN A 102 -4.17 -1.75 7.92
C ASN A 102 -4.73 -0.36 8.26
N VAL A 103 -5.07 -0.10 9.52
CA VAL A 103 -5.61 1.21 9.96
C VAL A 103 -4.60 1.91 10.83
N VAL A 104 -4.28 1.38 12.01
CA VAL A 104 -3.39 2.07 12.96
C VAL A 104 -2.01 2.28 12.33
N GLY A 105 -1.45 1.24 11.70
CA GLY A 105 -0.17 1.32 11.00
C GLY A 105 -0.20 2.31 9.83
N ALA A 106 -1.27 2.34 9.05
CA ALA A 106 -1.42 3.31 7.98
C ALA A 106 -1.45 4.76 8.51
N PHE A 107 -2.09 5.00 9.66
CA PHE A 107 -2.05 6.30 10.33
C PHE A 107 -0.67 6.66 10.87
N PHE A 108 0.08 5.72 11.44
CA PHE A 108 1.45 5.98 11.89
C PHE A 108 2.34 6.44 10.72
N VAL A 109 2.29 5.73 9.59
CA VAL A 109 3.03 6.09 8.38
C VAL A 109 2.60 7.46 7.85
N ALA A 110 1.30 7.71 7.75
CA ALA A 110 0.76 8.99 7.28
C ALA A 110 1.15 10.14 8.20
N ARG A 111 1.16 9.93 9.52
CA ARG A 111 1.56 10.92 10.52
C ARG A 111 3.05 11.26 10.42
N GLU A 112 3.95 10.26 10.29
CA GLU A 112 5.37 10.52 10.09
C GLU A 112 5.64 11.22 8.77
N ALA A 113 4.97 10.83 7.68
CA ALA A 113 5.02 11.55 6.42
C ALA A 113 4.58 13.01 6.58
N SER A 114 3.47 13.25 7.27
CA SER A 114 2.95 14.60 7.53
C SER A 114 3.90 15.47 8.36
N ARG A 115 4.65 14.87 9.29
CA ARG A 115 5.62 15.59 10.12
C ARG A 115 6.88 15.97 9.35
N ARG A 116 7.38 15.08 8.50
CA ARG A 116 8.72 15.16 7.91
C ARG A 116 8.73 15.71 6.48
N MET A 117 7.69 15.48 5.70
CA MET A 117 7.62 16.00 4.34
C MET A 117 7.30 17.49 4.33
N THR A 118 8.03 18.24 3.51
CA THR A 118 7.76 19.67 3.25
C THR A 118 7.10 19.90 1.89
N ARG A 119 7.15 18.92 1.00
CA ARG A 119 6.56 18.90 -0.35
C ARG A 119 6.47 17.46 -0.86
N GLY A 120 5.77 17.23 -1.94
CA GLY A 120 5.78 15.96 -2.67
C GLY A 120 4.45 15.23 -2.69
N SER A 121 4.46 13.91 -2.65
CA SER A 121 3.24 13.12 -2.81
C SER A 121 3.20 11.88 -1.91
N ILE A 122 2.03 11.62 -1.32
CA ILE A 122 1.72 10.40 -0.57
C ILE A 122 0.71 9.59 -1.39
N VAL A 123 1.00 8.31 -1.62
CA VAL A 123 0.06 7.39 -2.24
C VAL A 123 -0.27 6.26 -1.27
N ASN A 124 -1.51 6.21 -0.84
CA ASN A 124 -2.03 5.11 -0.04
C ASN A 124 -2.48 3.96 -0.94
N VAL A 125 -2.29 2.71 -0.51
CA VAL A 125 -2.78 1.52 -1.21
C VAL A 125 -3.95 0.93 -0.44
N SER A 126 -5.15 1.15 -0.97
CA SER A 126 -6.40 0.58 -0.46
C SER A 126 -6.74 -0.74 -1.16
N SER A 127 -7.97 -0.94 -1.57
CA SER A 127 -8.45 -2.12 -2.31
C SER A 127 -9.81 -1.85 -2.92
N GLY A 128 -10.12 -2.47 -4.05
CA GLY A 128 -11.49 -2.54 -4.56
C GLY A 128 -12.49 -3.12 -3.56
N ALA A 129 -12.02 -3.92 -2.60
CA ALA A 129 -12.83 -4.42 -1.49
C ALA A 129 -13.50 -3.31 -0.68
N ALA A 130 -12.87 -2.13 -0.55
CA ALA A 130 -13.40 -0.99 0.19
C ALA A 130 -14.78 -0.53 -0.32
N THR A 131 -15.03 -0.66 -1.62
CA THR A 131 -16.31 -0.31 -2.25
C THR A 131 -17.22 -1.51 -2.47
N LEU A 132 -16.66 -2.72 -2.61
CA LEU A 132 -17.41 -3.95 -2.85
C LEU A 132 -17.88 -4.65 -1.57
N GLY A 133 -17.28 -4.32 -0.41
CA GLY A 133 -17.62 -4.86 0.90
C GLY A 133 -17.17 -6.31 1.15
N SER A 134 -16.75 -7.05 0.13
CA SER A 134 -16.29 -8.46 0.19
C SER A 134 -17.15 -9.37 1.07
N PRO A 135 -18.46 -9.48 0.81
CA PRO A 135 -19.38 -10.27 1.62
C PRO A 135 -19.00 -11.76 1.61
N GLY A 136 -19.07 -12.40 2.79
CA GLY A 136 -18.74 -13.81 2.96
C GLY A 136 -17.24 -14.15 2.90
N GLU A 137 -16.38 -13.16 2.62
CA GLU A 137 -14.94 -13.36 2.49
C GLU A 137 -14.13 -12.50 3.49
N TYR A 138 -14.22 -11.15 3.39
CA TYR A 138 -13.32 -10.23 4.08
C TYR A 138 -13.98 -8.91 4.48
N VAL A 139 -15.16 -8.94 5.06
CA VAL A 139 -15.91 -7.71 5.45
C VAL A 139 -15.04 -6.78 6.32
N HIS A 140 -14.30 -7.34 7.27
CA HIS A 140 -13.41 -6.61 8.16
C HIS A 140 -12.23 -5.97 7.40
N TYR A 141 -11.62 -6.68 6.45
CA TYR A 141 -10.56 -6.14 5.58
C TYR A 141 -11.11 -4.99 4.71
N ALA A 142 -12.29 -5.18 4.10
CA ALA A 142 -12.96 -4.15 3.30
C ALA A 142 -13.17 -2.87 4.13
N ALA A 143 -13.62 -3.00 5.38
CA ALA A 143 -13.80 -1.88 6.29
C ALA A 143 -12.47 -1.16 6.59
N THR A 144 -11.35 -1.90 6.80
CA THR A 144 -10.05 -1.27 7.00
C THR A 144 -9.56 -0.50 5.78
N LYS A 145 -9.83 -1.00 4.58
CA LYS A 145 -9.46 -0.33 3.33
C LYS A 145 -10.34 0.89 3.04
N ALA A 146 -11.61 0.87 3.42
CA ALA A 146 -12.47 2.05 3.40
C ALA A 146 -11.99 3.15 4.37
N ALA A 147 -11.43 2.77 5.53
CA ALA A 147 -10.79 3.73 6.44
C ALA A 147 -9.58 4.42 5.79
N VAL A 148 -8.77 3.71 5.00
CA VAL A 148 -7.65 4.28 4.24
C VAL A 148 -8.15 5.27 3.17
N ASP A 149 -9.26 4.99 2.51
CA ASP A 149 -9.88 5.90 1.54
C ASP A 149 -10.31 7.20 2.22
N ALA A 150 -11.01 7.11 3.36
CA ALA A 150 -11.42 8.27 4.13
C ALA A 150 -10.23 9.10 4.64
N MET A 151 -9.18 8.44 5.15
CA MET A 151 -7.92 9.05 5.56
C MET A 151 -7.28 9.83 4.41
N THR A 152 -7.26 9.25 3.20
CA THR A 152 -6.71 9.89 2.00
C THR A 152 -7.39 11.22 1.70
N ILE A 153 -8.74 11.24 1.72
CA ILE A 153 -9.53 12.44 1.44
C ILE A 153 -9.28 13.54 2.50
N GLY A 154 -9.19 13.16 3.77
CA GLY A 154 -8.91 14.09 4.86
C GLY A 154 -7.52 14.71 4.74
N LEU A 155 -6.49 13.87 4.61
CA LEU A 155 -5.09 14.31 4.51
C LEU A 155 -4.82 15.12 3.24
N ALA A 156 -5.48 14.83 2.13
CA ALA A 156 -5.35 15.61 0.90
C ALA A 156 -5.69 17.08 1.13
N LYS A 157 -6.76 17.35 1.87
CA LYS A 157 -7.20 18.72 2.21
C LYS A 157 -6.28 19.38 3.24
N GLU A 158 -5.82 18.61 4.23
CA GLU A 158 -4.97 19.09 5.31
C GLU A 158 -3.57 19.47 4.83
N LEU A 159 -2.99 18.67 3.91
CA LEU A 159 -1.61 18.82 3.47
C LEU A 159 -1.45 19.64 2.18
N ALA A 160 -2.52 19.91 1.45
CA ALA A 160 -2.49 20.69 0.21
C ALA A 160 -1.85 22.09 0.40
N PRO A 161 -2.12 22.86 1.49
CA PRO A 161 -1.47 24.17 1.71
C PRO A 161 0.06 24.08 1.84
N ARG A 162 0.61 22.88 2.13
CA ARG A 162 2.04 22.61 2.21
C ARG A 162 2.63 22.08 0.90
N GLY A 163 1.85 22.03 -0.18
CA GLY A 163 2.29 21.48 -1.47
C GLY A 163 2.47 19.96 -1.46
N ILE A 164 1.80 19.26 -0.54
CA ILE A 164 1.83 17.79 -0.48
C ILE A 164 0.51 17.24 -1.02
N ARG A 165 0.59 16.43 -2.07
CA ARG A 165 -0.57 15.73 -2.64
C ARG A 165 -0.76 14.41 -1.93
N VAL A 166 -2.00 14.00 -1.70
CA VAL A 166 -2.32 12.70 -1.10
C VAL A 166 -3.40 12.03 -1.94
N ASN A 167 -3.08 10.86 -2.47
CA ASN A 167 -3.99 10.08 -3.30
C ASN A 167 -4.01 8.61 -2.85
N CYS A 168 -4.95 7.85 -3.38
CA CYS A 168 -5.09 6.44 -3.11
C CYS A 168 -5.21 5.64 -4.41
N VAL A 169 -4.59 4.46 -4.46
CA VAL A 169 -4.87 3.44 -5.46
C VAL A 169 -5.70 2.34 -4.82
N GLN A 170 -6.77 1.92 -5.48
CA GLN A 170 -7.58 0.76 -5.15
C GLN A 170 -7.30 -0.37 -6.14
N PRO A 171 -6.39 -1.32 -5.84
CA PRO A 171 -6.19 -2.51 -6.65
C PRO A 171 -7.45 -3.40 -6.66
N GLY A 172 -7.74 -4.00 -7.80
CA GLY A 172 -8.67 -5.12 -7.91
C GLY A 172 -8.04 -6.44 -7.45
N THR A 173 -8.43 -7.53 -8.09
CA THR A 173 -7.77 -8.82 -7.89
C THR A 173 -6.46 -8.85 -8.66
N ILE A 174 -5.34 -8.82 -7.93
CA ILE A 174 -3.98 -8.75 -8.48
C ILE A 174 -3.24 -10.03 -8.12
N ARG A 175 -2.38 -10.54 -9.02
CA ARG A 175 -1.49 -11.69 -8.76
C ARG A 175 -0.42 -11.30 -7.75
N THR A 176 -0.64 -11.64 -6.47
CA THR A 176 0.25 -11.35 -5.35
C THR A 176 0.19 -12.44 -4.30
N ASP A 177 1.18 -12.51 -3.43
CA ASP A 177 1.27 -13.47 -2.32
C ASP A 177 0.20 -13.27 -1.24
N ILE A 178 -0.53 -12.15 -1.25
CA ILE A 178 -1.58 -11.88 -0.26
C ILE A 178 -2.69 -12.95 -0.28
N HIS A 179 -2.96 -13.54 -1.45
CA HIS A 179 -3.94 -14.60 -1.62
C HIS A 179 -3.46 -15.91 -1.01
N GLN A 180 -2.16 -16.20 -1.08
CA GLN A 180 -1.52 -17.35 -0.44
C GLN A 180 -1.63 -17.25 1.08
N LEU A 181 -1.34 -16.05 1.63
CA LEU A 181 -1.43 -15.77 3.07
C LEU A 181 -2.86 -15.87 3.61
N SER A 182 -3.86 -15.65 2.78
CA SER A 182 -5.28 -15.81 3.13
C SER A 182 -5.81 -17.23 2.94
N GLY A 183 -4.95 -18.19 2.55
CA GLY A 183 -5.34 -19.58 2.28
C GLY A 183 -6.05 -19.78 0.94
N GLN A 184 -5.97 -18.83 0.01
CA GLN A 184 -6.61 -18.87 -1.30
C GLN A 184 -5.64 -18.53 -2.45
N PRO A 185 -4.57 -19.32 -2.67
CA PRO A 185 -3.55 -19.01 -3.67
C PRO A 185 -4.09 -18.92 -5.10
N ASP A 186 -5.11 -19.69 -5.41
CA ASP A 186 -5.79 -19.77 -6.71
C ASP A 186 -6.88 -18.70 -6.92
N ARG A 187 -7.12 -17.84 -5.91
CA ARG A 187 -8.19 -16.83 -5.98
C ARG A 187 -8.12 -15.94 -7.22
N PRO A 188 -6.96 -15.45 -7.66
CA PRO A 188 -6.88 -14.60 -8.86
C PRO A 188 -7.47 -15.28 -10.09
N ASP A 189 -7.14 -16.53 -10.33
CA ASP A 189 -7.64 -17.28 -11.48
C ASP A 189 -9.11 -17.65 -11.34
N ARG A 190 -9.55 -18.05 -10.14
CA ARG A 190 -10.94 -18.41 -9.85
C ARG A 190 -11.92 -17.24 -10.09
N VAL A 191 -11.50 -15.99 -9.82
CA VAL A 191 -12.35 -14.81 -9.97
C VAL A 191 -12.12 -14.06 -11.28
N ALA A 192 -11.17 -14.48 -12.11
CA ALA A 192 -10.83 -13.83 -13.39
C ALA A 192 -12.05 -13.57 -14.29
N GLY A 193 -12.96 -14.54 -14.38
CA GLY A 193 -14.20 -14.42 -15.17
C GLY A 193 -15.20 -13.36 -14.67
N ARG A 194 -15.00 -12.82 -13.46
CA ARG A 194 -15.82 -11.72 -12.91
C ARG A 194 -15.21 -10.35 -13.20
N VAL A 195 -13.96 -10.31 -13.66
CA VAL A 195 -13.28 -9.07 -14.02
C VAL A 195 -13.67 -8.71 -15.45
N PRO A 196 -14.20 -7.50 -15.74
CA PRO A 196 -14.59 -7.11 -17.10
C PRO A 196 -13.48 -7.23 -18.14
N LEU A 197 -12.21 -6.98 -17.77
CA LEU A 197 -11.05 -7.22 -18.65
C LEU A 197 -10.69 -8.71 -18.81
N GLY A 198 -11.43 -9.64 -18.21
CA GLY A 198 -11.29 -11.10 -18.38
C GLY A 198 -10.07 -11.73 -17.71
N ARG A 199 -9.30 -10.97 -16.92
CA ARG A 199 -8.09 -11.46 -16.24
C ARG A 199 -7.85 -10.74 -14.90
N PRO A 200 -7.09 -11.35 -13.99
CA PRO A 200 -6.54 -10.60 -12.87
C PRO A 200 -5.52 -9.57 -13.35
N GLY A 201 -5.28 -8.54 -12.55
CA GLY A 201 -4.21 -7.58 -12.80
C GLY A 201 -2.84 -8.11 -12.38
N GLU A 202 -1.79 -7.50 -12.91
CA GLU A 202 -0.40 -7.74 -12.52
C GLU A 202 0.10 -6.62 -11.59
N VAL A 203 1.11 -6.93 -10.77
CA VAL A 203 1.67 -5.97 -9.80
C VAL A 203 2.23 -4.72 -10.47
N ASP A 204 2.78 -4.86 -11.67
CA ASP A 204 3.33 -3.74 -12.44
C ASP A 204 2.24 -2.74 -12.89
N GLU A 205 1.01 -3.20 -13.13
CA GLU A 205 -0.11 -2.31 -13.50
C GLU A 205 -0.46 -1.37 -12.34
N ILE A 206 -0.36 -1.88 -11.10
CA ILE A 206 -0.56 -1.08 -9.90
C ILE A 206 0.63 -0.16 -9.64
N ALA A 207 1.87 -0.67 -9.79
CA ALA A 207 3.09 0.11 -9.64
C ALA A 207 3.13 1.31 -10.61
N ASN A 208 2.65 1.15 -11.85
CA ASN A 208 2.56 2.21 -12.83
C ASN A 208 1.59 3.32 -12.39
N ALA A 209 0.43 2.97 -11.85
CA ALA A 209 -0.53 3.92 -11.32
C ALA A 209 0.03 4.68 -10.10
N ILE A 210 0.72 3.98 -9.19
CA ILE A 210 1.40 4.59 -8.04
C ILE A 210 2.48 5.57 -8.51
N ALA A 211 3.34 5.17 -9.44
CA ALA A 211 4.42 6.02 -9.96
C ALA A 211 3.86 7.29 -10.62
N TRP A 212 2.79 7.18 -11.42
CA TRP A 212 2.12 8.34 -12.00
C TRP A 212 1.60 9.30 -10.92
N LEU A 213 0.92 8.79 -9.87
CA LEU A 213 0.42 9.64 -8.78
C LEU A 213 1.54 10.30 -7.96
N LEU A 214 2.73 9.71 -7.91
CA LEU A 214 3.90 10.32 -7.27
C LEU A 214 4.56 11.40 -8.16
N SER A 215 4.43 11.31 -9.47
CA SER A 215 5.09 12.18 -10.44
C SER A 215 4.43 13.56 -10.57
N ASP A 216 5.12 14.49 -11.24
CA ASP A 216 4.61 15.82 -11.57
C ASP A 216 3.52 15.79 -12.64
N GLU A 217 3.38 14.69 -13.39
CA GLU A 217 2.26 14.50 -14.33
C GLU A 217 0.90 14.49 -13.61
N ALA A 218 0.88 14.12 -12.32
CA ALA A 218 -0.30 14.16 -11.47
C ALA A 218 -0.38 15.45 -10.61
N SER A 219 0.26 16.55 -11.02
CA SER A 219 0.40 17.78 -10.22
C SER A 219 -0.93 18.42 -9.79
N TYR A 220 -2.01 18.21 -10.50
CA TYR A 220 -3.34 18.71 -10.15
C TYR A 220 -4.26 17.63 -9.54
N THR A 221 -3.68 16.48 -9.14
CA THR A 221 -4.42 15.35 -8.59
C THR A 221 -4.10 15.19 -7.10
N THR A 222 -5.10 15.48 -6.24
CA THR A 222 -5.04 15.23 -4.79
C THR A 222 -6.43 14.86 -4.27
N GLY A 223 -6.52 13.96 -3.28
CA GLY A 223 -7.77 13.43 -2.76
C GLY A 223 -8.44 12.39 -3.67
N ALA A 224 -7.78 11.96 -4.74
CA ALA A 224 -8.32 10.97 -5.66
C ALA A 224 -8.22 9.56 -5.09
N ILE A 225 -9.27 8.78 -5.33
CA ILE A 225 -9.30 7.32 -5.11
C ILE A 225 -9.33 6.66 -6.50
N LEU A 226 -8.14 6.27 -6.97
CA LEU A 226 -7.96 5.71 -8.31
C LEU A 226 -8.19 4.19 -8.29
N ARG A 227 -9.26 3.74 -8.94
CA ARG A 227 -9.55 2.31 -9.07
C ARG A 227 -8.73 1.71 -10.22
N VAL A 228 -7.92 0.70 -9.91
CA VAL A 228 -7.14 -0.09 -10.89
C VAL A 228 -7.58 -1.54 -10.73
N THR A 229 -8.78 -1.84 -11.25
CA THR A 229 -9.54 -3.05 -10.90
C THR A 229 -9.89 -3.92 -12.12
N GLY A 230 -9.53 -3.50 -13.34
CA GLY A 230 -9.99 -4.16 -14.56
C GLY A 230 -11.49 -4.01 -14.82
N GLY A 231 -12.16 -3.02 -14.18
CA GLY A 231 -13.57 -2.69 -14.37
C GLY A 231 -14.52 -3.18 -13.26
N THR A 232 -13.99 -3.87 -12.20
CA THR A 232 -14.83 -4.29 -11.04
C THR A 232 -15.03 -3.17 -10.05
#